data_933143a40ca647cb3346fab11eccb088
#
_entry.id   933143a40ca647cb3346fab11eccb088
#
_cell.length_a   1.000
_cell.length_b   1.000
_cell.length_c   1.000
_cell.angle_alpha   90.00
_cell.angle_beta   90.00
_cell.angle_gamma   90.00
#
_symmetry.space_group_name_H-M   'P 1'
#
loop_
_entity.id
_entity.type
_entity.pdbx_description
1 polymer ?
#
loop_
_entity_poly.entity_id
_entity_poly.type
_entity_poly.pdbx_seq_one_letter_code
_entity_poly.pdbx_strand_id
1 'polypeptide(L)'
;MKKSLSITTVAVLLTLFSCKRETNKTMTVVRDCTGTYLRMDGKDFQVCNIGKLSLFSTGTTVNATFRKIDNCKRLEDKVVCKMLHPNEGLIEIVKLK
;
A
#
# COMPACT_ATOMS: atom_id res chain seq x y z
N MET A 1 -35.04 19.69 -13.21
CA MET A 1 -34.92 19.04 -11.91
C MET A 1 -34.51 17.58 -12.02
N LYS A 2 -35.03 16.81 -12.96
CA LYS A 2 -34.66 15.40 -13.12
C LYS A 2 -33.24 15.20 -13.61
N LYS A 3 -32.66 16.19 -14.31
CA LYS A 3 -31.29 16.08 -14.85
C LYS A 3 -30.21 16.13 -13.77
N SER A 4 -30.43 16.84 -12.66
CA SER A 4 -29.45 16.94 -11.59
C SER A 4 -29.29 15.63 -10.81
N LEU A 5 -30.34 14.83 -10.67
CA LEU A 5 -30.27 13.54 -10.02
C LEU A 5 -29.46 12.52 -10.81
N SER A 6 -29.55 12.53 -12.15
CA SER A 6 -28.76 11.65 -13.01
C SER A 6 -27.27 11.95 -12.90
N ILE A 7 -26.89 13.22 -12.86
CA ILE A 7 -25.50 13.64 -12.77
C ILE A 7 -24.90 13.19 -11.44
N THR A 8 -25.64 13.33 -10.35
CA THR A 8 -25.20 12.91 -9.01
C THR A 8 -24.95 11.40 -8.96
N THR A 9 -25.82 10.60 -9.55
CA THR A 9 -25.68 9.15 -9.59
C THR A 9 -24.42 8.73 -10.35
N VAL A 10 -24.15 9.35 -11.49
CA VAL A 10 -22.93 9.05 -12.29
C VAL A 10 -21.67 9.41 -11.52
N ALA A 11 -21.65 10.55 -10.83
CA ALA A 11 -20.49 10.95 -10.03
C ALA A 11 -20.17 9.94 -8.92
N VAL A 12 -21.17 9.41 -8.24
CA VAL A 12 -21.00 8.40 -7.19
C VAL A 12 -20.40 7.11 -7.77
N LEU A 13 -20.85 6.67 -8.92
CA LEU A 13 -20.33 5.48 -9.58
C LEU A 13 -18.86 5.64 -9.97
N LEU A 14 -18.46 6.79 -10.49
CA LEU A 14 -17.08 7.08 -10.85
C LEU A 14 -16.17 7.07 -9.62
N THR A 15 -16.63 7.56 -8.48
CA THR A 15 -15.88 7.57 -7.23
C THR A 15 -15.56 6.15 -6.75
N LEU A 16 -16.47 5.20 -6.93
CA LEU A 16 -16.25 3.81 -6.52
C LEU A 16 -15.14 3.12 -7.29
N PHE A 17 -14.88 3.49 -8.53
CA PHE A 17 -13.82 2.89 -9.35
C PHE A 17 -12.43 3.40 -9.01
N SER A 18 -12.29 4.52 -8.31
CA SER A 18 -10.99 5.14 -8.01
C SER A 18 -10.35 4.66 -6.72
N CYS A 19 -10.98 3.74 -5.95
CA CYS A 19 -10.55 3.36 -4.60
C CYS A 19 -9.48 2.27 -4.51
N LYS A 20 -9.03 1.68 -5.62
CA LYS A 20 -8.13 0.52 -5.60
C LYS A 20 -6.65 0.85 -5.58
N ARG A 21 -6.28 2.07 -5.89
CA ARG A 21 -4.88 2.49 -5.97
C ARG A 21 -4.68 3.78 -5.17
N GLU A 22 -3.67 3.76 -4.33
CA GLU A 22 -3.23 4.95 -3.60
C GLU A 22 -2.06 5.57 -4.32
N THR A 23 -2.17 6.84 -4.68
CA THR A 23 -1.21 7.53 -5.54
C THR A 23 -0.39 8.54 -4.74
N ASN A 24 0.94 8.51 -4.92
CA ASN A 24 1.88 9.48 -4.34
C ASN A 24 1.67 9.69 -2.85
N LYS A 25 1.63 8.61 -2.08
CA LYS A 25 1.52 8.70 -0.63
C LYS A 25 2.91 8.77 0.00
N THR A 26 3.07 9.69 0.95
CA THR A 26 4.30 9.79 1.74
C THR A 26 4.28 8.69 2.79
N MET A 27 5.26 7.79 2.72
CA MET A 27 5.32 6.63 3.59
C MET A 27 6.73 6.44 4.11
N THR A 28 6.86 5.77 5.24
CA THR A 28 8.15 5.47 5.86
C THR A 28 8.44 3.98 5.74
N VAL A 29 9.66 3.66 5.33
CA VAL A 29 10.12 2.27 5.23
C VAL A 29 10.33 1.71 6.63
N VAL A 30 9.73 0.56 6.92
CA VAL A 30 9.89 -0.17 8.18
C VAL A 30 10.28 -1.61 7.85
N ARG A 31 11.42 -2.05 8.36
CA ARG A 31 11.90 -3.41 8.10
C ARG A 31 12.33 -4.05 9.42
N ASP A 32 11.83 -5.24 9.66
CA ASP A 32 12.25 -6.03 10.81
C ASP A 32 12.34 -7.51 10.40
N CYS A 33 12.51 -8.40 11.37
CA CYS A 33 12.65 -9.82 11.08
C CYS A 33 11.37 -10.48 10.55
N THR A 34 10.22 -9.80 10.62
CA THR A 34 8.96 -10.33 10.09
C THR A 34 8.72 -9.95 8.64
N GLY A 35 9.40 -8.92 8.14
CA GLY A 35 9.23 -8.50 6.75
C GLY A 35 9.49 -7.02 6.54
N THR A 36 9.10 -6.55 5.37
CA THR A 36 9.26 -5.16 4.96
C THR A 36 7.88 -4.51 4.83
N TYR A 37 7.76 -3.32 5.38
CA TYR A 37 6.49 -2.59 5.46
C TYR A 37 6.67 -1.15 5.02
N LEU A 38 5.58 -0.54 4.58
CA LEU A 38 5.48 0.90 4.42
C LEU A 38 4.45 1.43 5.42
N ARG A 39 4.85 2.45 6.17
CA ARG A 39 4.02 3.05 7.22
C ARG A 39 3.43 4.37 6.76
N MET A 40 2.13 4.52 6.96
CA MET A 40 1.40 5.74 6.66
C MET A 40 0.34 5.93 7.75
N ASP A 41 0.29 7.12 8.36
CA ASP A 41 -0.70 7.46 9.40
C ASP A 41 -0.70 6.46 10.57
N GLY A 42 0.49 6.01 10.98
CA GLY A 42 0.62 5.08 12.09
C GLY A 42 0.24 3.64 11.77
N LYS A 43 -0.04 3.35 10.50
CA LYS A 43 -0.44 2.02 10.05
C LYS A 43 0.60 1.44 9.10
N ASP A 44 0.93 0.17 9.30
CA ASP A 44 1.91 -0.52 8.47
C ASP A 44 1.20 -1.40 7.43
N PHE A 45 1.73 -1.38 6.21
CA PHE A 45 1.26 -2.22 5.11
C PHE A 45 2.41 -3.11 4.69
N GLN A 46 2.17 -4.42 4.61
CA GLN A 46 3.20 -5.36 4.21
C GLN A 46 3.44 -5.28 2.71
N VAL A 47 4.70 -5.13 2.31
CA VAL A 47 5.06 -4.97 0.90
C VAL A 47 5.33 -6.34 0.28
N CYS A 48 4.66 -6.63 -0.83
CA CYS A 48 4.86 -7.88 -1.58
C CYS A 48 6.15 -7.82 -2.41
N ASN A 49 6.30 -6.76 -3.20
CA ASN A 49 7.46 -6.62 -4.08
C ASN A 49 8.59 -5.84 -3.40
N ILE A 50 9.18 -6.46 -2.39
CA ILE A 50 10.18 -5.82 -1.52
C ILE A 50 11.44 -5.35 -2.26
N GLY A 51 11.74 -5.94 -3.41
CA GLY A 51 12.87 -5.51 -4.23
C GLY A 51 12.83 -4.04 -4.61
N LYS A 52 11.66 -3.45 -4.68
CA LYS A 52 11.50 -2.01 -4.94
C LYS A 52 12.08 -1.14 -3.82
N LEU A 53 12.20 -1.68 -2.61
CA LEU A 53 12.69 -0.97 -1.43
C LEU A 53 14.12 -1.38 -1.05
N SER A 54 14.81 -2.16 -1.86
CA SER A 54 16.12 -2.72 -1.51
C SER A 54 17.18 -1.65 -1.25
N LEU A 55 17.08 -0.49 -1.87
CA LEU A 55 18.02 0.61 -1.70
C LEU A 55 17.67 1.56 -0.55
N PHE A 56 16.55 1.33 0.11
CA PHE A 56 16.06 2.22 1.17
C PHE A 56 16.14 1.52 2.52
N SER A 57 16.76 2.19 3.48
CA SER A 57 16.85 1.66 4.85
C SER A 57 15.61 2.02 5.67
N THR A 58 15.42 1.31 6.78
CA THR A 58 14.35 1.62 7.74
C THR A 58 14.45 3.07 8.19
N GLY A 59 13.32 3.75 8.24
CA GLY A 59 13.26 5.16 8.60
C GLY A 59 13.27 6.11 7.41
N THR A 60 13.56 5.62 6.20
CA THR A 60 13.57 6.44 5.00
C THR A 60 12.13 6.76 4.58
N THR A 61 11.90 8.03 4.24
CA THR A 61 10.61 8.48 3.72
C THR A 61 10.62 8.41 2.20
N VAL A 62 9.58 7.82 1.62
CA VAL A 62 9.42 7.69 0.18
C VAL A 62 8.02 8.11 -0.23
N ASN A 63 7.87 8.49 -1.50
CA ASN A 63 6.55 8.70 -2.09
C ASN A 63 6.20 7.47 -2.92
N ALA A 64 5.17 6.76 -2.50
CA ALA A 64 4.80 5.51 -3.12
C ALA A 64 3.39 5.57 -3.71
N THR A 65 3.26 5.02 -4.91
CA THR A 65 1.96 4.67 -5.49
C THR A 65 1.84 3.17 -5.33
N PHE A 66 0.79 2.72 -4.68
CA PHE A 66 0.61 1.30 -4.38
C PHE A 66 -0.85 0.89 -4.52
N ARG A 67 -1.07 -0.41 -4.57
CA ARG A 67 -2.41 -0.99 -4.55
C ARG A 67 -2.49 -2.09 -3.51
N LYS A 68 -3.67 -2.28 -2.93
CA LYS A 68 -3.91 -3.37 -2.00
C LYS A 68 -4.13 -4.66 -2.77
N ILE A 69 -3.54 -5.75 -2.28
CA ILE A 69 -3.66 -7.06 -2.90
C ILE A 69 -4.06 -8.09 -1.84
N ASP A 70 -4.71 -9.18 -2.27
CA ASP A 70 -5.20 -10.21 -1.34
C ASP A 70 -4.15 -11.26 -1.05
N ASN A 71 -3.27 -11.55 -1.99
CA ASN A 71 -2.19 -12.48 -1.76
C ASN A 71 -0.94 -12.07 -2.53
N CYS A 72 0.19 -12.62 -2.11
CA CYS A 72 1.49 -12.32 -2.70
C CYS A 72 2.14 -13.62 -3.12
N LYS A 73 2.20 -13.85 -4.44
CA LYS A 73 2.82 -15.06 -5.00
C LYS A 73 4.34 -15.04 -4.89
N ARG A 74 4.93 -13.85 -4.69
CA ARG A 74 6.37 -13.65 -4.61
C ARG A 74 6.76 -13.03 -3.28
N LEU A 75 6.26 -13.59 -2.20
CA LEU A 75 6.69 -13.10 -0.90
C LEU A 75 8.16 -13.48 -0.72
N GLU A 76 9.03 -12.53 -1.00
CA GLU A 76 10.48 -12.73 -0.93
C GLU A 76 10.98 -12.71 0.52
N ASP A 77 10.22 -12.10 1.42
CA ASP A 77 10.53 -12.11 2.84
C ASP A 77 10.14 -13.44 3.45
N LYS A 78 11.12 -14.18 3.92
CA LYS A 78 10.85 -15.36 4.73
C LYS A 78 10.78 -14.92 6.18
N VAL A 79 9.68 -15.25 6.84
CA VAL A 79 9.54 -14.97 8.26
C VAL A 79 10.47 -15.89 9.02
N VAL A 80 11.53 -15.32 9.61
CA VAL A 80 12.55 -16.08 10.33
C VAL A 80 12.49 -15.87 11.83
N CYS A 81 11.52 -15.13 12.33
CA CYS A 81 11.36 -14.86 13.76
C CYS A 81 9.90 -15.01 14.18
N LYS A 82 9.68 -15.14 15.49
CA LYS A 82 8.33 -15.33 16.06
C LYS A 82 7.67 -14.03 16.48
N MET A 83 8.21 -12.89 16.08
CA MET A 83 7.59 -11.60 16.37
C MET A 83 6.28 -11.44 15.62
N LEU A 84 5.34 -10.75 16.25
CA LEU A 84 4.13 -10.30 15.58
C LEU A 84 4.32 -8.87 15.12
N HIS A 85 3.99 -8.60 13.87
CA HIS A 85 3.99 -7.25 13.33
C HIS A 85 2.60 -6.95 12.78
N PRO A 86 1.73 -6.32 13.58
CA PRO A 86 0.38 -5.97 13.10
C PRO A 86 0.46 -5.10 11.87
N ASN A 87 -0.34 -5.41 10.86
CA ASN A 87 -0.36 -4.64 9.62
C ASN A 87 -1.76 -4.67 9.02
N GLU A 88 -1.97 -3.74 8.08
CA GLU A 88 -3.27 -3.55 7.45
C GLU A 88 -3.46 -4.42 6.19
N GLY A 89 -2.50 -5.29 5.90
CA GLY A 89 -2.58 -6.19 4.77
C GLY A 89 -1.48 -5.99 3.76
N LEU A 90 -1.55 -6.73 2.66
CA LEU A 90 -0.55 -6.73 1.60
C LEU A 90 -0.76 -5.60 0.61
N ILE A 91 0.33 -5.01 0.17
CA ILE A 91 0.32 -4.03 -0.91
C ILE A 91 1.39 -4.37 -1.93
N GLU A 92 1.18 -3.91 -3.15
CA GLU A 92 2.16 -3.95 -4.23
C GLU A 92 2.53 -2.53 -4.61
N ILE A 93 3.83 -2.23 -4.62
CA ILE A 93 4.31 -0.91 -5.03
C ILE A 93 4.26 -0.84 -6.56
N VAL A 94 3.55 0.16 -7.07
CA VAL A 94 3.43 0.39 -8.51
C VAL A 94 4.51 1.36 -8.98
N LYS A 95 4.74 2.43 -8.20
CA LYS A 95 5.70 3.47 -8.54
C LYS A 95 6.30 4.05 -7.27
N LEU A 96 7.58 4.35 -7.31
CA LEU A 96 8.31 4.92 -6.18
C LEU A 96 9.09 6.16 -6.65
N LYS A 97 9.05 7.21 -5.86
CA LYS A 97 9.83 8.43 -6.09
C LYS A 97 10.76 8.72 -4.92
#